data_e4d552c7fdadca4ac401451efb41ad87
#
_entry.id   e4d552c7fdadca4ac401451efb41ad87
#
_cell.length_a   1.000
_cell.length_b   1.000
_cell.length_c   1.000
_cell.angle_alpha   90.00
_cell.angle_beta   90.00
_cell.angle_gamma   90.00
#
_symmetry.space_group_name_H-M   'P 1'
#
loop_
_entity.id
_entity.type
_entity.pdbx_description
1 polymer ?
#
loop_
_entity_poly.entity_id
_entity_poly.type
_entity_poly.pdbx_seq_one_letter_code
_entity_poly.pdbx_strand_id
1 'polypeptide(L)'
;MASRVGPVQPIPAGLVVPISTTELIVALIVTFGAAAVQGTIGLGFAVVSVPVLRAVSPLLAPVPQLLVTIPLTLSMLWRERHDVDLEGTGWIIAGRIPGLLIGISLLKLAQSSGLETQLDVLIASLVLVAVALIASNLTLHRTPMVKFGAGTASGIMAMVASIGGPPIALLYRDEKGPTIRSTLAAVFTVGVLLTLSGRILSNEISGTDVQVALLIFPATVLGFLASHRLRRHAEGDRIRFAILAISTIAAAALILKSVF
;
A
#
# COMPACT_ATOMS: atom_id res chain seq x y z
N MET A 1 -0.27 -4.21 38.92
CA MET A 1 0.65 -5.25 38.42
C MET A 1 1.37 -4.66 37.21
N ALA A 2 2.62 -4.25 37.36
CA ALA A 2 3.39 -3.61 36.32
C ALA A 2 3.88 -4.67 35.33
N SER A 3 3.42 -4.60 34.08
CA SER A 3 3.93 -5.42 32.97
C SER A 3 5.37 -4.96 32.65
N ARG A 4 6.33 -5.81 32.89
CA ARG A 4 7.72 -5.60 32.49
C ARG A 4 7.78 -5.51 30.96
N VAL A 5 8.12 -4.34 30.48
CA VAL A 5 8.62 -4.17 29.11
C VAL A 5 9.93 -4.96 29.05
N GLY A 6 9.94 -6.06 28.33
CA GLY A 6 11.14 -6.83 28.09
C GLY A 6 12.17 -5.97 27.34
N PRO A 7 13.47 -6.18 27.56
CA PRO A 7 14.51 -5.41 26.88
C PRO A 7 14.42 -5.63 25.38
N VAL A 8 14.51 -4.53 24.63
CA VAL A 8 14.69 -4.55 23.18
C VAL A 8 15.91 -5.43 22.89
N GLN A 9 15.70 -6.58 22.27
CA GLN A 9 16.80 -7.47 21.92
C GLN A 9 17.72 -6.77 20.93
N PRO A 10 19.04 -6.79 21.14
CA PRO A 10 19.97 -6.20 20.18
C PRO A 10 19.88 -6.96 18.86
N ILE A 11 19.87 -6.20 17.77
CA ILE A 11 19.89 -6.71 16.38
C ILE A 11 21.10 -7.63 16.26
N PRO A 12 20.95 -8.94 15.97
CA PRO A 12 22.10 -9.80 15.78
C PRO A 12 22.93 -9.30 14.58
N ALA A 13 24.25 -9.22 14.81
CA ALA A 13 25.21 -8.83 13.78
C ALA A 13 25.32 -9.94 12.70
N GLY A 14 24.48 -9.78 11.67
CA GLY A 14 24.40 -10.64 10.49
C GLY A 14 23.02 -10.47 9.87
N LEU A 15 22.96 -9.84 8.70
CA LEU A 15 21.71 -9.63 7.93
C LEU A 15 21.21 -11.00 7.39
N VAL A 16 20.78 -11.89 8.26
CA VAL A 16 20.14 -13.15 7.86
C VAL A 16 18.63 -12.93 7.90
N VAL A 17 18.11 -12.38 6.82
CA VAL A 17 16.65 -12.35 6.62
C VAL A 17 16.24 -13.78 6.26
N PRO A 18 15.23 -14.37 6.91
CA PRO A 18 14.79 -15.74 6.64
C PRO A 18 13.93 -15.82 5.38
N ILE A 19 14.46 -15.33 4.26
CA ILE A 19 13.85 -15.41 2.93
C ILE A 19 14.83 -16.11 1.98
N SER A 20 14.30 -16.98 1.12
CA SER A 20 15.08 -17.67 0.11
C SER A 20 15.53 -16.73 -1.00
N THR A 21 16.56 -17.10 -1.75
CA THR A 21 17.00 -16.34 -2.93
C THR A 21 15.88 -16.18 -3.96
N THR A 22 15.04 -17.20 -4.13
CA THR A 22 13.90 -17.14 -5.05
C THR A 22 12.88 -16.12 -4.60
N GLU A 23 12.53 -16.09 -3.31
CA GLU A 23 11.61 -15.10 -2.73
C GLU A 23 12.14 -13.68 -2.90
N LEU A 24 13.44 -13.49 -2.69
CA LEU A 24 14.08 -12.19 -2.89
C LEU A 24 14.02 -11.74 -4.36
N ILE A 25 14.33 -12.62 -5.31
CA ILE A 25 14.26 -12.30 -6.74
C ILE A 25 12.84 -11.90 -7.13
N VAL A 26 11.84 -12.67 -6.71
CA VAL A 26 10.43 -12.36 -6.96
C VAL A 26 10.06 -11.01 -6.32
N ALA A 27 10.48 -10.76 -5.08
CA ALA A 27 10.22 -9.51 -4.40
C ALA A 27 10.82 -8.31 -5.16
N LEU A 28 12.05 -8.41 -5.65
CA LEU A 28 12.71 -7.35 -6.42
C LEU A 28 11.97 -7.07 -7.74
N ILE A 29 11.59 -8.12 -8.50
CA ILE A 29 10.88 -7.98 -9.78
C ILE A 29 9.51 -7.35 -9.57
N VAL A 30 8.74 -7.86 -8.61
CA VAL A 30 7.37 -7.37 -8.32
C VAL A 30 7.42 -5.94 -7.80
N THR A 31 8.33 -5.63 -6.88
CA THR A 31 8.48 -4.28 -6.31
C THR A 31 8.92 -3.27 -7.38
N PHE A 32 9.85 -3.65 -8.26
CA PHE A 32 10.26 -2.82 -9.40
C PHE A 32 9.07 -2.50 -10.31
N GLY A 33 8.32 -3.52 -10.74
CA GLY A 33 7.15 -3.35 -11.60
C GLY A 33 6.06 -2.49 -10.95
N ALA A 34 5.76 -2.76 -9.68
CA ALA A 34 4.77 -2.00 -8.91
C ALA A 34 5.17 -0.52 -8.74
N ALA A 35 6.46 -0.24 -8.48
CA ALA A 35 6.97 1.13 -8.38
C ALA A 35 6.94 1.86 -9.73
N ALA A 36 7.24 1.16 -10.82
CA ALA A 36 7.12 1.70 -12.17
C ALA A 36 5.67 2.06 -12.51
N VAL A 37 4.72 1.20 -12.17
CA VAL A 37 3.28 1.45 -12.33
C VAL A 37 2.85 2.67 -11.53
N GLN A 38 3.12 2.70 -10.23
CA GLN A 38 2.73 3.84 -9.39
C GLN A 38 3.37 5.14 -9.84
N GLY A 39 4.65 5.12 -10.20
CA GLY A 39 5.34 6.29 -10.73
C GLY A 39 4.74 6.80 -12.04
N THR A 40 4.09 5.96 -12.83
CA THR A 40 3.46 6.29 -14.12
C THR A 40 2.06 6.89 -13.94
N ILE A 41 1.19 6.22 -13.22
CA ILE A 41 -0.24 6.59 -13.11
C ILE A 41 -0.63 7.19 -11.76
N GLY A 42 0.26 7.15 -10.76
CA GLY A 42 0.01 7.75 -9.43
C GLY A 42 -0.50 6.77 -8.39
N LEU A 43 -0.88 5.55 -8.76
CA LEU A 43 -1.40 4.51 -7.86
C LEU A 43 -0.99 3.11 -8.35
N GLY A 44 -1.20 2.10 -7.51
CA GLY A 44 -1.07 0.68 -7.91
C GLY A 44 0.06 -0.06 -7.23
N PHE A 45 1.04 0.60 -6.60
CA PHE A 45 2.16 -0.07 -5.94
C PHE A 45 1.68 -1.19 -5.02
N ALA A 46 0.96 -0.84 -3.96
CA ALA A 46 0.52 -1.83 -2.98
C ALA A 46 -0.59 -2.76 -3.51
N VAL A 47 -1.44 -2.28 -4.43
CA VAL A 47 -2.49 -3.11 -5.04
C VAL A 47 -1.90 -4.29 -5.79
N VAL A 48 -0.75 -4.08 -6.48
CA VAL A 48 -0.03 -5.14 -7.20
C VAL A 48 0.90 -5.91 -6.28
N SER A 49 1.77 -5.20 -5.53
CA SER A 49 2.85 -5.85 -4.79
C SER A 49 2.36 -6.64 -3.58
N VAL A 50 1.40 -6.11 -2.80
CA VAL A 50 0.99 -6.76 -1.55
C VAL A 50 0.40 -8.15 -1.76
N PRO A 51 -0.63 -8.37 -2.61
CA PRO A 51 -1.20 -9.70 -2.75
C PRO A 51 -0.21 -10.71 -3.36
N VAL A 52 0.61 -10.28 -4.33
CA VAL A 52 1.61 -11.16 -4.95
C VAL A 52 2.67 -11.58 -3.93
N LEU A 53 3.24 -10.61 -3.22
CA LEU A 53 4.33 -10.89 -2.28
C LEU A 53 3.84 -11.59 -1.02
N ARG A 54 2.63 -11.30 -0.54
CA ARG A 54 2.01 -12.02 0.58
C ARG A 54 1.74 -13.48 0.23
N ALA A 55 1.34 -13.79 -1.01
CA ALA A 55 1.16 -15.15 -1.48
C ALA A 55 2.48 -15.93 -1.55
N VAL A 56 3.60 -15.25 -1.85
CA VAL A 56 4.94 -15.82 -1.87
C VAL A 56 5.44 -16.06 -0.43
N SER A 57 5.46 -15.01 0.40
CA SER A 57 5.88 -15.11 1.80
C SER A 57 5.22 -14.01 2.64
N PRO A 58 4.69 -14.34 3.84
CA PRO A 58 4.17 -13.35 4.78
C PRO A 58 5.19 -12.28 5.19
N LEU A 59 6.49 -12.57 5.13
CA LEU A 59 7.57 -11.65 5.48
C LEU A 59 7.75 -10.53 4.45
N LEU A 60 7.26 -10.69 3.22
CA LEU A 60 7.46 -9.73 2.13
C LEU A 60 6.40 -8.63 2.09
N ALA A 61 5.25 -8.81 2.72
CA ALA A 61 4.13 -7.86 2.73
C ALA A 61 3.20 -8.11 3.94
N PRO A 62 2.47 -7.09 4.42
CA PRO A 62 2.31 -5.74 3.87
C PRO A 62 3.31 -4.69 4.39
N VAL A 63 3.99 -4.92 5.53
CA VAL A 63 4.80 -3.89 6.22
C VAL A 63 6.03 -3.46 5.42
N PRO A 64 6.87 -4.36 4.86
CA PRO A 64 8.01 -3.94 4.04
C PRO A 64 7.59 -3.08 2.84
N GLN A 65 6.43 -3.39 2.21
CA GLN A 65 5.89 -2.61 1.10
C GLN A 65 5.45 -1.21 1.55
N LEU A 66 4.90 -1.08 2.76
CA LEU A 66 4.56 0.22 3.34
C LEU A 66 5.82 1.08 3.55
N LEU A 67 6.89 0.50 4.09
CA LEU A 67 8.14 1.21 4.37
C LEU A 67 8.78 1.80 3.09
N VAL A 68 8.88 1.02 2.02
CA VAL A 68 9.45 1.51 0.77
C VAL A 68 8.53 2.48 0.01
N THR A 69 7.25 2.55 0.39
CA THR A 69 6.31 3.54 -0.16
C THR A 69 6.65 4.96 0.29
N ILE A 70 7.29 5.16 1.46
CA ILE A 70 7.65 6.49 1.98
C ILE A 70 8.52 7.27 0.99
N PRO A 71 9.72 6.80 0.62
CA PRO A 71 10.57 7.51 -0.33
C PRO A 71 9.94 7.61 -1.73
N LEU A 72 9.14 6.61 -2.12
CA LEU A 72 8.41 6.62 -3.40
C LEU A 72 7.40 7.78 -3.45
N THR A 73 6.53 7.92 -2.45
CA THR A 73 5.50 8.96 -2.41
C THR A 73 6.09 10.36 -2.20
N LEU A 74 7.14 10.48 -1.40
CA LEU A 74 7.90 11.73 -1.24
C LEU A 74 8.51 12.19 -2.57
N SER A 75 9.13 11.26 -3.32
CA SER A 75 9.71 11.57 -4.63
C SER A 75 8.64 11.96 -5.64
N MET A 76 7.48 11.33 -5.61
CA MET A 76 6.33 11.68 -6.46
C MET A 76 5.78 13.06 -6.09
N LEU A 77 5.59 13.34 -4.80
CA LEU A 77 5.09 14.63 -4.32
C LEU A 77 6.04 15.75 -4.69
N TRP A 78 7.34 15.56 -4.48
CA TRP A 78 8.35 16.56 -4.84
C TRP A 78 8.35 16.87 -6.33
N ARG A 79 8.12 15.86 -7.17
CA ARG A 79 8.08 15.98 -8.62
C ARG A 79 6.83 16.73 -9.13
N GLU A 80 5.68 16.60 -8.47
CA GLU A 80 4.38 17.07 -8.97
C GLU A 80 3.64 18.00 -7.99
N ARG A 81 4.34 18.61 -7.04
CA ARG A 81 3.77 19.37 -5.92
C ARG A 81 2.90 20.58 -6.29
N HIS A 82 2.96 21.06 -7.53
CA HIS A 82 2.30 22.30 -7.95
C HIS A 82 0.79 22.15 -8.22
N ASP A 83 0.30 20.95 -8.44
CA ASP A 83 -1.08 20.69 -8.84
C ASP A 83 -1.90 19.98 -7.75
N VAL A 84 -1.50 20.10 -6.48
CA VAL A 84 -2.18 19.43 -5.35
C VAL A 84 -3.48 20.13 -4.99
N ASP A 85 -4.60 19.37 -4.94
CA ASP A 85 -5.85 19.80 -4.30
C ASP A 85 -5.66 19.79 -2.77
N LEU A 86 -5.24 20.92 -2.20
CA LEU A 86 -4.95 21.04 -0.76
C LEU A 86 -6.20 20.89 0.09
N GLU A 87 -7.33 21.47 -0.33
CA GLU A 87 -8.60 21.35 0.40
C GLU A 87 -9.09 19.91 0.42
N GLY A 88 -9.09 19.25 -0.75
CA GLY A 88 -9.46 17.84 -0.85
C GLY A 88 -8.54 16.94 -0.03
N THR A 89 -7.24 17.18 -0.08
CA THR A 89 -6.24 16.49 0.74
C THR A 89 -6.56 16.60 2.22
N GLY A 90 -6.90 17.80 2.71
CA GLY A 90 -7.26 18.04 4.11
C GLY A 90 -8.45 17.18 4.56
N TRP A 91 -9.54 17.16 3.81
CA TRP A 91 -10.71 16.34 4.12
C TRP A 91 -10.42 14.84 4.08
N ILE A 92 -9.63 14.38 3.11
CA ILE A 92 -9.23 12.99 2.99
C ILE A 92 -8.36 12.57 4.19
N ILE A 93 -7.38 13.39 4.56
CA ILE A 93 -6.51 13.10 5.72
C ILE A 93 -7.31 13.10 7.02
N ALA A 94 -8.24 14.04 7.20
CA ALA A 94 -9.14 14.03 8.37
C ALA A 94 -9.96 12.72 8.45
N GLY A 95 -10.48 12.23 7.32
CA GLY A 95 -11.16 10.95 7.25
C GLY A 95 -10.25 9.75 7.52
N ARG A 96 -8.97 9.81 7.16
CA ARG A 96 -8.03 8.71 7.42
C ARG A 96 -7.80 8.43 8.90
N ILE A 97 -7.95 9.43 9.77
CA ILE A 97 -7.76 9.25 11.22
C ILE A 97 -8.74 8.21 11.79
N PRO A 98 -10.08 8.37 11.69
CA PRO A 98 -10.99 7.31 12.13
C PRO A 98 -10.81 6.02 11.35
N GLY A 99 -10.48 6.08 10.05
CA GLY A 99 -10.19 4.89 9.26
C GLY A 99 -9.00 4.08 9.79
N LEU A 100 -7.94 4.74 10.25
CA LEU A 100 -6.79 4.11 10.90
C LEU A 100 -7.20 3.41 12.21
N LEU A 101 -7.99 4.06 13.06
CA LEU A 101 -8.46 3.48 14.32
C LEU A 101 -9.31 2.22 14.08
N ILE A 102 -10.22 2.27 13.11
CA ILE A 102 -11.00 1.10 12.69
C ILE A 102 -10.07 0.01 12.15
N GLY A 103 -9.10 0.37 11.31
CA GLY A 103 -8.13 -0.56 10.74
C GLY A 103 -7.26 -1.26 11.80
N ILE A 104 -6.83 -0.53 12.84
CA ILE A 104 -6.11 -1.11 14.00
C ILE A 104 -6.99 -2.12 14.73
N SER A 105 -8.28 -1.78 14.94
CA SER A 105 -9.21 -2.69 15.62
C SER A 105 -9.46 -3.96 14.81
N LEU A 106 -9.64 -3.85 13.50
CA LEU A 106 -9.80 -5.00 12.59
C LEU A 106 -8.53 -5.87 12.55
N LEU A 107 -7.35 -5.25 12.52
CA LEU A 107 -6.08 -5.97 12.51
C LEU A 107 -5.90 -6.77 13.82
N LYS A 108 -6.15 -6.15 14.97
CA LYS A 108 -6.09 -6.81 16.28
C LYS A 108 -7.11 -7.95 16.39
N LEU A 109 -8.32 -7.76 15.87
CA LEU A 109 -9.35 -8.81 15.86
C LEU A 109 -8.93 -10.00 15.00
N ALA A 110 -8.36 -9.76 13.80
CA ALA A 110 -7.87 -10.82 12.94
C ALA A 110 -6.69 -11.58 13.59
N GLN A 111 -5.83 -10.90 14.32
CA GLN A 111 -4.68 -11.52 15.00
C GLN A 111 -5.07 -12.24 16.29
N SER A 112 -6.07 -11.75 17.02
CA SER A 112 -6.50 -12.36 18.29
C SER A 112 -7.07 -13.77 18.11
N SER A 113 -7.51 -14.11 16.92
CA SER A 113 -7.97 -15.46 16.57
C SER A 113 -6.83 -16.48 16.38
N GLY A 114 -5.57 -16.03 16.37
CA GLY A 114 -4.38 -16.88 16.24
C GLY A 114 -4.21 -17.54 14.85
N LEU A 115 -5.03 -17.15 13.88
CA LEU A 115 -5.03 -17.73 12.54
C LEU A 115 -4.47 -16.72 11.54
N GLU A 116 -3.26 -16.93 11.05
CA GLU A 116 -2.69 -16.14 9.93
C GLU A 116 -3.63 -16.15 8.71
N THR A 117 -4.36 -17.24 8.51
CA THR A 117 -5.40 -17.42 7.50
C THR A 117 -6.42 -16.27 7.50
N GLN A 118 -6.89 -15.80 8.66
CA GLN A 118 -7.87 -14.71 8.72
C GLN A 118 -7.30 -13.38 8.24
N LEU A 119 -6.04 -13.13 8.54
CA LEU A 119 -5.35 -11.93 8.06
C LEU A 119 -5.16 -11.98 6.53
N ASP A 120 -4.79 -13.13 5.98
CA ASP A 120 -4.62 -13.31 4.55
C ASP A 120 -5.93 -13.15 3.78
N VAL A 121 -7.02 -13.74 4.30
CA VAL A 121 -8.37 -13.57 3.73
C VAL A 121 -8.82 -12.11 3.80
N LEU A 122 -8.56 -11.42 4.91
CA LEU A 122 -8.88 -10.00 5.08
C LEU A 122 -8.10 -9.14 4.08
N ILE A 123 -6.79 -9.35 3.94
CA ILE A 123 -5.95 -8.65 2.96
C ILE A 123 -6.46 -8.90 1.55
N ALA A 124 -6.69 -10.16 1.18
CA ALA A 124 -7.16 -10.53 -0.15
C ALA A 124 -8.55 -9.93 -0.46
N SER A 125 -9.46 -9.92 0.51
CA SER A 125 -10.77 -9.28 0.37
C SER A 125 -10.65 -7.78 0.11
N LEU A 126 -9.77 -7.09 0.84
CA LEU A 126 -9.51 -5.66 0.62
C LEU A 126 -8.84 -5.38 -0.74
N VAL A 127 -7.99 -6.31 -1.22
CA VAL A 127 -7.44 -6.23 -2.59
C VAL A 127 -8.55 -6.36 -3.62
N LEU A 128 -9.49 -7.32 -3.46
CA LEU A 128 -10.62 -7.46 -4.38
C LEU A 128 -11.54 -6.23 -4.37
N VAL A 129 -11.79 -5.65 -3.20
CA VAL A 129 -12.49 -4.35 -3.09
C VAL A 129 -11.72 -3.25 -3.83
N ALA A 130 -10.40 -3.19 -3.67
CA ALA A 130 -9.55 -2.24 -4.40
C ALA A 130 -9.65 -2.41 -5.92
N VAL A 131 -9.60 -3.66 -6.39
CA VAL A 131 -9.77 -4.02 -7.80
C VAL A 131 -11.16 -3.58 -8.30
N ALA A 132 -12.22 -3.88 -7.55
CA ALA A 132 -13.58 -3.48 -7.90
C ALA A 132 -13.73 -1.95 -7.99
N LEU A 133 -13.14 -1.20 -7.06
CA LEU A 133 -13.12 0.27 -7.10
C LEU A 133 -12.37 0.80 -8.32
N ILE A 134 -11.19 0.24 -8.63
CA ILE A 134 -10.41 0.63 -9.82
C ILE A 134 -11.15 0.27 -11.11
N ALA A 135 -11.80 -0.91 -11.15
CA ALA A 135 -12.54 -1.38 -12.31
C ALA A 135 -13.87 -0.63 -12.52
N SER A 136 -14.48 -0.14 -11.44
CA SER A 136 -15.77 0.53 -11.49
C SER A 136 -15.70 1.78 -12.37
N ASN A 137 -16.83 2.09 -13.00
CA ASN A 137 -17.02 3.35 -13.75
C ASN A 137 -17.74 4.40 -12.91
N LEU A 138 -17.75 4.23 -11.58
CA LEU A 138 -18.38 5.16 -10.66
C LEU A 138 -17.65 6.52 -10.70
N THR A 139 -18.42 7.58 -10.74
CA THR A 139 -17.96 8.94 -10.53
C THR A 139 -18.57 9.45 -9.23
N LEU A 140 -17.75 9.95 -8.35
CA LEU A 140 -18.20 10.45 -7.05
C LEU A 140 -18.13 11.98 -7.04
N HIS A 141 -19.23 12.63 -6.61
CA HIS A 141 -19.22 14.07 -6.36
C HIS A 141 -18.24 14.37 -5.20
N ARG A 142 -17.28 15.25 -5.43
CA ARG A 142 -16.21 15.59 -4.46
C ARG A 142 -16.68 16.53 -3.36
N THR A 143 -17.78 16.18 -2.67
CA THR A 143 -18.22 16.93 -1.48
C THR A 143 -17.28 16.65 -0.30
N PRO A 144 -17.18 17.55 0.70
CA PRO A 144 -16.38 17.33 1.90
C PRO A 144 -16.67 15.98 2.57
N MET A 145 -17.95 15.62 2.66
CA MET A 145 -18.39 14.37 3.28
C MET A 145 -17.92 13.13 2.50
N VAL A 146 -17.99 13.18 1.17
CA VAL A 146 -17.51 12.07 0.31
C VAL A 146 -15.98 11.95 0.35
N LYS A 147 -15.25 13.09 0.36
CA LYS A 147 -13.79 13.12 0.55
C LYS A 147 -13.40 12.52 1.91
N PHE A 148 -14.10 12.87 2.98
CA PHE A 148 -13.90 12.32 4.32
C PHE A 148 -14.17 10.80 4.35
N GLY A 149 -15.29 10.34 3.77
CA GLY A 149 -15.65 8.92 3.69
C GLY A 149 -14.60 8.10 2.89
N ALA A 150 -14.14 8.63 1.76
CA ALA A 150 -13.06 8.01 0.98
C ALA A 150 -11.75 7.97 1.77
N GLY A 151 -11.46 9.00 2.55
CA GLY A 151 -10.34 9.04 3.50
C GLY A 151 -10.46 7.92 4.54
N THR A 152 -11.64 7.72 5.12
CA THR A 152 -11.91 6.66 6.11
C THR A 152 -11.69 5.28 5.50
N ALA A 153 -12.28 5.01 4.34
CA ALA A 153 -12.06 3.75 3.62
C ALA A 153 -10.57 3.52 3.28
N SER A 154 -9.89 4.58 2.80
CA SER A 154 -8.46 4.55 2.53
C SER A 154 -7.62 4.27 3.78
N GLY A 155 -7.99 4.82 4.94
CA GLY A 155 -7.31 4.59 6.22
C GLY A 155 -7.41 3.13 6.67
N ILE A 156 -8.62 2.55 6.60
CA ILE A 156 -8.86 1.12 6.92
C ILE A 156 -8.01 0.23 6.02
N MET A 157 -8.11 0.41 4.71
CA MET A 157 -7.39 -0.40 3.73
C MET A 157 -5.87 -0.24 3.85
N ALA A 158 -5.39 0.97 4.15
CA ALA A 158 -3.97 1.24 4.35
C ALA A 158 -3.43 0.56 5.61
N MET A 159 -4.19 0.59 6.72
CA MET A 159 -3.76 -0.02 7.98
C MET A 159 -3.68 -1.53 7.88
N VAL A 160 -4.66 -2.18 7.28
CA VAL A 160 -4.72 -3.64 7.17
C VAL A 160 -3.81 -4.17 6.07
N ALA A 161 -3.94 -3.64 4.86
CA ALA A 161 -3.31 -4.18 3.66
C ALA A 161 -2.27 -3.27 3.00
N SER A 162 -1.94 -2.11 3.61
CA SER A 162 -1.09 -1.07 3.01
C SER A 162 -1.63 -0.50 1.67
N ILE A 163 -2.93 -0.70 1.36
CA ILE A 163 -3.59 -0.34 0.10
C ILE A 163 -4.54 0.85 0.34
N GLY A 164 -4.02 2.07 0.40
CA GLY A 164 -4.84 3.26 0.64
C GLY A 164 -5.32 3.99 -0.62
N GLY A 165 -4.89 3.57 -1.81
CA GLY A 165 -5.08 4.33 -3.04
C GLY A 165 -6.47 4.32 -3.67
N PRO A 166 -7.11 3.16 -3.84
CA PRO A 166 -8.28 3.02 -4.69
C PRO A 166 -9.48 3.91 -4.33
N PRO A 167 -9.88 4.07 -3.05
CA PRO A 167 -10.99 4.96 -2.71
C PRO A 167 -10.73 6.43 -3.09
N ILE A 168 -9.47 6.87 -3.00
CA ILE A 168 -9.07 8.24 -3.33
C ILE A 168 -8.96 8.43 -4.84
N ALA A 169 -8.40 7.43 -5.54
CA ALA A 169 -8.31 7.47 -7.00
C ALA A 169 -9.68 7.58 -7.67
N LEU A 170 -10.71 6.99 -7.07
CA LEU A 170 -12.08 7.09 -7.54
C LEU A 170 -12.62 8.53 -7.48
N LEU A 171 -12.25 9.30 -6.47
CA LEU A 171 -12.64 10.71 -6.34
C LEU A 171 -12.02 11.61 -7.41
N TYR A 172 -10.80 11.29 -7.84
CA TYR A 172 -10.04 12.14 -8.77
C TYR A 172 -9.97 11.56 -10.18
N ARG A 173 -10.83 10.58 -10.49
CA ARG A 173 -10.81 9.87 -11.76
C ARG A 173 -10.97 10.79 -12.98
N ASP A 174 -11.82 11.81 -12.86
CA ASP A 174 -12.15 12.74 -13.94
C ASP A 174 -11.18 13.93 -14.01
N GLU A 175 -10.16 13.93 -13.14
CA GLU A 175 -9.15 14.98 -13.11
C GLU A 175 -8.02 14.75 -14.12
N LYS A 176 -7.36 15.85 -14.50
CA LYS A 176 -6.17 15.79 -15.34
C LYS A 176 -5.04 15.01 -14.64
N GLY A 177 -4.26 14.30 -15.42
CA GLY A 177 -3.18 13.45 -14.93
C GLY A 177 -2.21 14.10 -13.93
N PRO A 178 -1.78 15.36 -14.06
CA PRO A 178 -0.96 16.04 -13.05
C PRO A 178 -1.68 16.18 -11.70
N THR A 179 -2.92 16.68 -11.68
CA THR A 179 -3.69 16.90 -10.45
C THR A 179 -3.98 15.60 -9.69
N ILE A 180 -4.36 14.53 -10.39
CA ILE A 180 -4.60 13.24 -9.73
C ILE A 180 -3.30 12.71 -9.11
N ARG A 181 -2.17 12.75 -9.84
CA ARG A 181 -0.90 12.21 -9.32
C ARG A 181 -0.34 13.01 -8.16
N SER A 182 -0.41 14.36 -8.23
CA SER A 182 0.08 15.24 -7.15
C SER A 182 -0.76 15.08 -5.88
N THR A 183 -2.09 15.08 -6.03
CA THR A 183 -3.02 14.90 -4.89
C THR A 183 -2.88 13.53 -4.26
N LEU A 184 -2.80 12.45 -5.07
CA LEU A 184 -2.54 11.11 -4.57
C LEU A 184 -1.18 11.03 -3.85
N ALA A 185 -0.14 11.64 -4.42
CA ALA A 185 1.18 11.65 -3.79
C ALA A 185 1.17 12.38 -2.45
N ALA A 186 0.47 13.52 -2.33
CA ALA A 186 0.32 14.26 -1.08
C ALA A 186 -0.44 13.43 -0.02
N VAL A 187 -1.60 12.88 -0.40
CA VAL A 187 -2.40 12.03 0.50
C VAL A 187 -1.63 10.77 0.91
N PHE A 188 -0.87 10.16 0.00
CA PHE A 188 -0.08 8.96 0.33
C PHE A 188 1.10 9.30 1.22
N THR A 189 1.79 10.41 0.99
CA THR A 189 2.91 10.83 1.85
C THR A 189 2.46 11.04 3.29
N VAL A 190 1.42 11.84 3.52
CA VAL A 190 0.87 12.02 4.87
C VAL A 190 0.26 10.73 5.38
N GLY A 191 -0.46 10.02 4.53
CA GLY A 191 -1.16 8.79 4.88
C GLY A 191 -0.24 7.63 5.26
N VAL A 192 0.92 7.47 4.61
CA VAL A 192 1.88 6.43 4.98
C VAL A 192 2.53 6.73 6.32
N LEU A 193 2.82 8.00 6.61
CA LEU A 193 3.34 8.41 7.92
C LEU A 193 2.32 8.12 9.02
N LEU A 194 1.04 8.44 8.83
CA LEU A 194 -0.02 8.11 9.77
C LEU A 194 -0.17 6.59 9.97
N THR A 195 -0.17 5.82 8.88
CA THR A 195 -0.26 4.35 8.95
C THR A 195 0.94 3.76 9.67
N LEU A 196 2.14 4.25 9.37
CA LEU A 196 3.37 3.82 10.04
C LEU A 196 3.33 4.13 11.54
N SER A 197 2.90 5.34 11.92
CA SER A 197 2.72 5.70 13.33
C SER A 197 1.74 4.77 14.04
N GLY A 198 0.61 4.45 13.40
CA GLY A 198 -0.37 3.50 13.94
C GLY A 198 0.23 2.10 14.13
N ARG A 199 1.02 1.61 13.18
CA ARG A 199 1.70 0.30 13.27
C ARG A 199 2.80 0.27 14.33
N ILE A 200 3.57 1.35 14.48
CA ILE A 200 4.58 1.47 15.56
C ILE A 200 3.89 1.44 16.91
N LEU A 201 2.83 2.21 17.12
CA LEU A 201 2.07 2.25 18.38
C LEU A 201 1.39 0.91 18.69
N SER A 202 1.10 0.10 17.67
CA SER A 202 0.51 -1.24 17.84
C SER A 202 1.54 -2.36 17.90
N ASN A 203 2.85 -2.05 17.90
CA ASN A 203 3.96 -3.03 17.85
C ASN A 203 3.88 -3.99 16.64
N GLU A 204 3.42 -3.49 15.49
CA GLU A 204 3.22 -4.27 14.26
C GLU A 204 4.41 -4.23 13.30
N ILE A 205 5.53 -3.64 13.70
CA ILE A 205 6.74 -3.54 12.90
C ILE A 205 7.86 -4.32 13.57
N SER A 206 8.41 -5.26 12.85
CA SER A 206 9.56 -6.08 13.29
C SER A 206 10.87 -5.57 12.66
N GLY A 207 11.99 -5.97 13.24
CA GLY A 207 13.30 -5.75 12.62
C GLY A 207 13.44 -6.42 11.26
N THR A 208 12.80 -7.57 11.07
CA THR A 208 12.76 -8.29 9.78
C THR A 208 12.06 -7.47 8.70
N ASP A 209 10.96 -6.78 9.02
CA ASP A 209 10.27 -5.91 8.06
C ASP A 209 11.18 -4.80 7.54
N VAL A 210 11.96 -4.19 8.43
CA VAL A 210 12.92 -3.14 8.06
C VAL A 210 14.03 -3.71 7.16
N GLN A 211 14.56 -4.88 7.50
CA GLN A 211 15.59 -5.54 6.70
C GLN A 211 15.09 -5.89 5.29
N VAL A 212 13.89 -6.48 5.18
CA VAL A 212 13.26 -6.78 3.88
C VAL A 212 13.03 -5.49 3.09
N ALA A 213 12.52 -4.43 3.74
CA ALA A 213 12.33 -3.15 3.10
C ALA A 213 13.63 -2.57 2.52
N LEU A 214 14.74 -2.67 3.25
CA LEU A 214 16.05 -2.24 2.78
C LEU A 214 16.54 -3.06 1.58
N LEU A 215 16.29 -4.37 1.57
CA LEU A 215 16.67 -5.24 0.45
C LEU A 215 15.89 -4.92 -0.84
N ILE A 216 14.60 -4.61 -0.72
CA ILE A 216 13.75 -4.30 -1.90
C ILE A 216 13.78 -2.81 -2.30
N PHE A 217 14.34 -1.94 -1.46
CA PHE A 217 14.43 -0.50 -1.71
C PHE A 217 15.09 -0.14 -3.05
N PRO A 218 16.23 -0.75 -3.46
CA PRO A 218 16.84 -0.46 -4.76
C PRO A 218 15.87 -0.73 -5.93
N ALA A 219 15.09 -1.80 -5.86
CA ALA A 219 14.09 -2.11 -6.89
C ALA A 219 12.98 -1.05 -6.94
N THR A 220 12.56 -0.52 -5.80
CA THR A 220 11.60 0.60 -5.72
C THR A 220 12.13 1.84 -6.43
N VAL A 221 13.38 2.21 -6.15
CA VAL A 221 14.04 3.38 -6.78
C VAL A 221 14.17 3.19 -8.29
N LEU A 222 14.68 2.04 -8.73
CA LEU A 222 14.85 1.74 -10.16
C LEU A 222 13.51 1.72 -10.90
N GLY A 223 12.46 1.13 -10.30
CA GLY A 223 11.11 1.13 -10.86
C GLY A 223 10.54 2.55 -10.99
N PHE A 224 10.71 3.38 -9.96
CA PHE A 224 10.30 4.77 -10.02
C PHE A 224 11.04 5.57 -11.10
N LEU A 225 12.34 5.38 -11.25
CA LEU A 225 13.13 6.00 -12.32
C LEU A 225 12.68 5.54 -13.71
N ALA A 226 12.41 4.23 -13.87
CA ALA A 226 11.89 3.66 -15.11
C ALA A 226 10.53 4.26 -15.49
N SER A 227 9.69 4.63 -14.51
CA SER A 227 8.37 5.24 -14.74
C SER A 227 8.45 6.52 -15.58
N HIS A 228 9.58 7.24 -15.53
CA HIS A 228 9.78 8.47 -16.28
C HIS A 228 9.73 8.23 -17.82
N ARG A 229 10.28 7.09 -18.25
CA ARG A 229 10.24 6.68 -19.66
C ARG A 229 8.89 6.07 -20.03
N LEU A 230 8.31 5.27 -19.11
CA LEU A 230 7.01 4.62 -19.33
C LEU A 230 5.88 5.63 -19.54
N ARG A 231 5.87 6.76 -18.83
CA ARG A 231 4.83 7.81 -18.97
C ARG A 231 4.63 8.31 -20.40
N ARG A 232 5.68 8.28 -21.21
CA ARG A 232 5.63 8.76 -22.60
C ARG A 232 5.01 7.77 -23.58
N HIS A 233 5.00 6.48 -23.21
CA HIS A 233 4.65 5.38 -24.11
C HIS A 233 3.50 4.51 -23.58
N ALA A 234 3.12 4.65 -22.31
CA ALA A 234 2.14 3.77 -21.69
C ALA A 234 0.71 4.32 -21.89
N GLU A 235 -0.11 3.58 -22.58
CA GLU A 235 -1.55 3.75 -22.60
C GLU A 235 -2.10 3.38 -21.21
N GLY A 236 -2.76 4.35 -20.55
CA GLY A 236 -3.26 4.18 -19.18
C GLY A 236 -4.19 2.97 -19.03
N ASP A 237 -4.98 2.65 -20.05
CA ASP A 237 -5.92 1.52 -20.03
C ASP A 237 -5.22 0.16 -20.00
N ARG A 238 -4.11 -0.02 -20.72
CA ARG A 238 -3.32 -1.26 -20.67
C ARG A 238 -2.70 -1.49 -19.30
N ILE A 239 -2.14 -0.44 -18.68
CA ILE A 239 -1.58 -0.51 -17.34
C ILE A 239 -2.69 -0.83 -16.34
N ARG A 240 -3.84 -0.16 -16.43
CA ARG A 240 -5.01 -0.41 -15.60
C ARG A 240 -5.45 -1.87 -15.69
N PHE A 241 -5.59 -2.41 -16.90
CA PHE A 241 -5.94 -3.82 -17.10
C PHE A 241 -4.93 -4.76 -16.47
N ALA A 242 -3.63 -4.52 -16.65
CA ALA A 242 -2.57 -5.32 -16.05
C ALA A 242 -2.65 -5.31 -14.50
N ILE A 243 -2.86 -4.14 -13.88
CA ILE A 243 -3.07 -4.04 -12.43
C ILE A 243 -4.25 -4.91 -12.00
N LEU A 244 -5.41 -4.77 -12.66
CA LEU A 244 -6.62 -5.50 -12.31
C LEU A 244 -6.40 -7.02 -12.44
N ALA A 245 -5.82 -7.47 -13.54
CA ALA A 245 -5.57 -8.88 -13.79
C ALA A 245 -4.60 -9.49 -12.76
N ILE A 246 -3.43 -8.88 -12.56
CA ILE A 246 -2.41 -9.38 -11.64
C ILE A 246 -2.94 -9.38 -10.20
N SER A 247 -3.59 -8.30 -9.77
CA SER A 247 -4.10 -8.19 -8.40
C SER A 247 -5.25 -9.16 -8.13
N THR A 248 -6.13 -9.39 -9.10
CA THR A 248 -7.23 -10.36 -8.97
C THR A 248 -6.69 -11.78 -8.86
N ILE A 249 -5.78 -12.17 -9.75
CA ILE A 249 -5.17 -13.51 -9.73
C ILE A 249 -4.42 -13.72 -8.41
N ALA A 250 -3.63 -12.73 -7.98
CA ALA A 250 -2.86 -12.85 -6.74
C ALA A 250 -3.76 -12.90 -5.49
N ALA A 251 -4.84 -12.11 -5.44
CA ALA A 251 -5.79 -12.17 -4.34
C ALA A 251 -6.55 -13.49 -4.31
N ALA A 252 -6.97 -14.01 -5.46
CA ALA A 252 -7.59 -15.34 -5.54
C ALA A 252 -6.63 -16.45 -5.10
N ALA A 253 -5.38 -16.41 -5.54
CA ALA A 253 -4.35 -17.36 -5.11
C ALA A 253 -4.10 -17.28 -3.60
N LEU A 254 -4.11 -16.08 -3.00
CA LEU A 254 -3.95 -15.90 -1.56
C LEU A 254 -5.12 -16.50 -0.79
N ILE A 255 -6.36 -16.30 -1.25
CA ILE A 255 -7.55 -16.92 -0.64
C ILE A 255 -7.47 -18.44 -0.73
N LEU A 256 -7.16 -18.99 -1.91
CA LEU A 256 -7.04 -20.43 -2.09
C LEU A 256 -5.98 -21.04 -1.15
N LYS A 257 -4.79 -20.42 -1.08
CA LYS A 257 -3.72 -20.84 -0.15
C LYS A 257 -4.15 -20.79 1.32
N SER A 258 -5.07 -19.89 1.66
CA SER A 258 -5.53 -19.68 3.04
C SER A 258 -6.66 -20.63 3.44
N VAL A 259 -7.39 -21.19 2.47
CA VAL A 259 -8.54 -22.07 2.73
C VAL A 259 -8.17 -23.55 2.61
N PHE A 260 -7.18 -23.88 1.76
CA PHE A 260 -6.69 -25.23 1.49
C PHE A 260 -5.24 -25.42 1.96
#